data_e8682553ccf451c9cd76943209952fcb
#
_entry.id   e8682553ccf451c9cd76943209952fcb
#
_cell.length_a   1.000
_cell.length_b   1.000
_cell.length_c   1.000
_cell.angle_alpha   90.00
_cell.angle_beta   90.00
_cell.angle_gamma   90.00
#
_symmetry.space_group_name_H-M   'P 1'
#
loop_
_entity.id
_entity.type
_entity.pdbx_description
1 polymer ?
#
loop_
_entity_poly.entity_id
_entity_poly.type
_entity_poly.pdbx_seq_one_letter_code
_entity_poly.pdbx_strand_id
1 'polypeptide(L)'
;MIKIFAGLKGSGKTKNLIELVNAAQETTSGCVVCIEKGSKLIHEINNKTRLVDISEYAIETAEQLYGFVCGALSANFDITDLFIDSALKICAEDLEGLEKFANAVKPLLEARNVNFTMTISIELEKVPASLKPYLA
;
A
#
# COMPACT_ATOMS: atom_id res chain seq x y z
N MET A 1 -2.32 -0.25 -12.28
CA MET A 1 -1.34 -1.33 -12.13
C MET A 1 -1.20 -1.67 -10.66
N ILE A 2 -1.16 -2.97 -10.34
CA ILE A 2 -0.99 -3.45 -8.96
C ILE A 2 0.32 -4.21 -8.85
N LYS A 3 1.13 -3.87 -7.84
CA LYS A 3 2.39 -4.57 -7.53
C LYS A 3 2.42 -4.96 -6.06
N ILE A 4 2.91 -6.14 -5.78
CA ILE A 4 3.10 -6.63 -4.42
C ILE A 4 4.54 -7.09 -4.25
N PHE A 5 5.23 -6.54 -3.26
CA PHE A 5 6.54 -7.03 -2.82
C PHE A 5 6.34 -7.91 -1.60
N ALA A 6 6.63 -9.19 -1.74
CA ALA A 6 6.55 -10.15 -0.64
C ALA A 6 7.93 -10.70 -0.33
N GLY A 7 8.13 -11.12 0.91
CA GLY A 7 9.38 -11.68 1.39
C GLY A 7 9.48 -11.50 2.88
N LEU A 8 10.40 -12.19 3.52
CA LEU A 8 10.61 -12.05 4.94
C LEU A 8 11.27 -10.72 5.28
N LYS A 9 11.21 -10.33 6.55
CA LYS A 9 11.85 -9.11 7.02
C LYS A 9 13.32 -9.10 6.63
N GLY A 10 13.81 -7.96 6.14
CA GLY A 10 15.19 -7.83 5.69
C GLY A 10 15.43 -8.17 4.23
N SER A 11 14.38 -8.49 3.45
CA SER A 11 14.51 -8.84 2.04
C SER A 11 14.57 -7.62 1.09
N GLY A 12 14.54 -6.39 1.64
CA GLY A 12 14.64 -5.18 0.83
C GLY A 12 13.33 -4.63 0.32
N LYS A 13 12.19 -5.14 0.79
CA LYS A 13 10.86 -4.70 0.33
C LYS A 13 10.62 -3.21 0.54
N THR A 14 10.91 -2.72 1.75
CA THR A 14 10.68 -1.32 2.10
C THR A 14 11.56 -0.39 1.28
N LYS A 15 12.83 -0.79 1.05
CA LYS A 15 13.72 -0.01 0.19
C LYS A 15 13.16 0.12 -1.22
N ASN A 16 12.66 -0.98 -1.78
CA ASN A 16 12.04 -0.97 -3.10
C ASN A 16 10.81 -0.05 -3.14
N LEU A 17 10.01 -0.09 -2.09
CA LEU A 17 8.83 0.77 -2.00
C LEU A 17 9.23 2.25 -1.93
N ILE A 18 10.22 2.60 -1.12
CA ILE A 18 10.70 3.98 -1.01
C ILE A 18 11.15 4.51 -2.36
N GLU A 19 11.92 3.72 -3.11
CA GLU A 19 12.39 4.11 -4.44
C GLU A 19 11.21 4.39 -5.38
N LEU A 20 10.20 3.52 -5.35
CA LEU A 20 9.01 3.69 -6.20
C LEU A 20 8.18 4.91 -5.79
N VAL A 21 8.02 5.15 -4.50
CA VAL A 21 7.29 6.33 -3.99
C VAL A 21 7.95 7.60 -4.49
N ASN A 22 9.25 7.70 -4.30
CA ASN A 22 9.98 8.91 -4.69
C ASN A 22 10.00 9.11 -6.20
N ALA A 23 10.12 8.04 -6.98
CA ALA A 23 10.03 8.12 -8.42
C ALA A 23 8.64 8.57 -8.88
N ALA A 24 7.58 8.02 -8.27
CA ALA A 24 6.22 8.42 -8.59
C ALA A 24 5.98 9.90 -8.27
N GLN A 25 6.52 10.38 -7.15
CA GLN A 25 6.36 11.78 -6.75
C GLN A 25 7.02 12.74 -7.76
N GLU A 26 8.13 12.33 -8.37
CA GLU A 26 8.81 13.16 -9.37
C GLU A 26 8.02 13.31 -10.66
N THR A 27 7.20 12.32 -11.01
CA THR A 27 6.52 12.29 -12.31
C THR A 27 5.00 12.49 -12.21
N THR A 28 4.43 12.48 -11.01
CA THR A 28 2.97 12.57 -10.85
C THR A 28 2.43 13.91 -11.34
N SER A 29 1.27 13.85 -11.98
CA SER A 29 0.47 15.04 -12.30
C SER A 29 -0.53 15.37 -11.19
N GLY A 30 -0.57 14.56 -10.13
CA GLY A 30 -1.53 14.70 -9.05
C GLY A 30 -0.89 14.47 -7.68
N CYS A 31 -1.40 13.47 -6.97
CA CYS A 31 -1.01 13.22 -5.58
C CYS A 31 -0.53 11.78 -5.40
N VAL A 32 0.58 11.61 -4.69
CA VAL A 32 1.09 10.31 -4.26
C VAL A 32 0.80 10.16 -2.77
N VAL A 33 0.20 9.05 -2.39
CA VAL A 33 -0.12 8.71 -1.00
C VAL A 33 0.65 7.47 -0.59
N CYS A 34 1.32 7.53 0.56
CA CYS A 34 2.05 6.41 1.12
C CYS A 34 1.55 6.18 2.55
N ILE A 35 1.06 4.97 2.81
CA ILE A 35 0.53 4.56 4.10
C ILE A 35 1.52 3.65 4.80
N GLU A 36 1.84 3.93 6.05
CA GLU A 36 2.63 3.05 6.90
C GLU A 36 2.03 2.98 8.29
N LYS A 37 2.47 2.03 9.08
CA LYS A 37 2.14 1.97 10.51
C LYS A 37 3.35 2.48 11.28
N GLY A 38 3.25 3.73 11.76
CA GLY A 38 4.34 4.42 12.41
C GLY A 38 4.91 5.52 11.53
N SER A 39 6.13 5.94 11.82
CA SER A 39 6.76 7.10 11.17
C SER A 39 8.19 6.79 10.70
N LYS A 40 8.47 5.54 10.34
CA LYS A 40 9.83 5.12 9.96
C LYS A 40 10.30 5.74 8.65
N LEU A 41 9.39 6.06 7.75
CA LEU A 41 9.71 6.50 6.40
C LEU A 41 9.82 8.03 6.27
N ILE A 42 9.57 8.77 7.33
CA ILE A 42 9.42 10.23 7.26
C ILE A 42 10.65 10.95 6.69
N HIS A 43 11.86 10.42 6.92
CA HIS A 43 13.09 11.04 6.43
C HIS A 43 13.56 10.49 5.08
N GLU A 44 12.87 9.47 4.55
CA GLU A 44 13.28 8.80 3.31
C GLU A 44 12.31 9.06 2.15
N ILE A 45 11.12 9.53 2.46
CA ILE A 45 10.08 9.84 1.49
C ILE A 45 10.10 11.33 1.18
N ASN A 46 9.96 11.66 -0.11
CA ASN A 46 9.85 13.04 -0.56
C ASN A 46 8.75 13.75 0.22
N ASN A 47 9.04 14.94 0.74
CA ASN A 47 8.13 15.68 1.61
C ASN A 47 6.84 16.15 0.92
N LYS A 48 6.76 16.08 -0.38
CA LYS A 48 5.54 16.40 -1.14
C LYS A 48 4.56 15.23 -1.17
N THR A 49 5.03 14.04 -0.85
CA THR A 49 4.19 12.84 -0.78
C THR A 49 3.33 12.90 0.50
N ARG A 50 2.07 12.53 0.37
CA ARG A 50 1.19 12.36 1.53
C ARG A 50 1.59 11.09 2.27
N LEU A 51 2.40 11.24 3.31
CA LEU A 51 2.80 10.13 4.16
C LEU A 51 1.83 10.04 5.33
N VAL A 52 1.15 8.89 5.45
CA VAL A 52 0.11 8.68 6.45
C VAL A 52 0.56 7.62 7.44
N ASP A 53 0.61 7.97 8.72
CA ASP A 53 0.74 7.01 9.81
C ASP A 53 -0.65 6.49 10.14
N ILE A 54 -0.96 5.29 9.69
CA ILE A 54 -2.31 4.71 9.81
C ILE A 54 -2.71 4.47 11.27
N SER A 55 -1.73 4.35 12.17
CA SER A 55 -2.01 4.14 13.60
C SER A 55 -2.66 5.34 14.25
N GLU A 56 -2.49 6.54 13.69
CA GLU A 56 -3.15 7.75 14.19
C GLU A 56 -4.67 7.71 14.02
N TYR A 57 -5.17 6.85 13.14
CA TYR A 57 -6.58 6.75 12.80
C TYR A 57 -7.23 5.48 13.32
N ALA A 58 -6.53 4.76 14.21
CA ALA A 58 -7.01 3.52 14.82
C ALA A 58 -7.42 2.45 13.80
N ILE A 59 -6.71 2.39 12.68
CA ILE A 59 -6.93 1.38 11.65
C ILE A 59 -6.09 0.15 11.99
N GLU A 60 -6.76 -0.97 12.27
CA GLU A 60 -6.12 -2.19 12.77
C GLU A 60 -6.58 -3.46 12.06
N THR A 61 -7.58 -3.35 11.19
CA THR A 61 -8.14 -4.51 10.47
C THR A 61 -8.18 -4.25 8.98
N ALA A 62 -8.31 -5.33 8.21
CA ALA A 62 -8.43 -5.24 6.76
C ALA A 62 -9.69 -4.47 6.35
N GLU A 63 -10.82 -4.67 7.05
CA GLU A 63 -12.05 -3.96 6.75
C GLU A 63 -11.90 -2.46 7.01
N GLN A 64 -11.24 -2.08 8.09
CA GLN A 64 -10.97 -0.68 8.37
C GLN A 64 -10.04 -0.07 7.33
N LEU A 65 -9.01 -0.80 6.92
CA LEU A 65 -8.09 -0.34 5.88
C LEU A 65 -8.83 -0.14 4.57
N TYR A 66 -9.74 -1.04 4.22
CA TYR A 66 -10.56 -0.88 3.03
C TYR A 66 -11.38 0.41 3.08
N GLY A 67 -12.06 0.66 4.18
CA GLY A 67 -12.83 1.90 4.37
C GLY A 67 -11.98 3.14 4.28
N PHE A 68 -10.77 3.10 4.87
CA PHE A 68 -9.84 4.22 4.83
C PHE A 68 -9.41 4.52 3.38
N VAL A 69 -9.05 3.50 2.63
CA VAL A 69 -8.64 3.65 1.22
C VAL A 69 -9.80 4.18 0.38
N CYS A 70 -11.00 3.64 0.56
CA CYS A 70 -12.19 4.14 -0.13
C CYS A 70 -12.44 5.61 0.20
N GLY A 71 -12.32 5.99 1.46
CA GLY A 71 -12.47 7.37 1.91
C GLY A 71 -11.45 8.30 1.27
N ALA A 72 -10.18 7.87 1.23
CA ALA A 72 -9.11 8.64 0.61
C ALA A 72 -9.37 8.87 -0.88
N LEU A 73 -9.74 7.80 -1.59
CA LEU A 73 -10.03 7.88 -3.02
C LEU A 73 -11.27 8.72 -3.31
N SER A 74 -12.28 8.66 -2.46
CA SER A 74 -13.50 9.44 -2.66
C SER A 74 -13.31 10.93 -2.37
N ALA A 75 -12.37 11.26 -1.47
CA ALA A 75 -12.10 12.64 -1.08
C ALA A 75 -11.09 13.34 -1.98
N ASN A 76 -10.30 12.61 -2.75
CA ASN A 76 -9.23 13.18 -3.56
C ASN A 76 -9.12 12.45 -4.90
N PHE A 77 -9.64 13.08 -5.96
CA PHE A 77 -9.58 12.53 -7.32
C PHE A 77 -8.21 12.70 -7.97
N ASP A 78 -7.29 13.43 -7.32
CA ASP A 78 -5.94 13.67 -7.86
C ASP A 78 -4.94 12.58 -7.49
N ILE A 79 -5.33 11.59 -6.70
CA ILE A 79 -4.42 10.49 -6.35
C ILE A 79 -4.08 9.69 -7.60
N THR A 80 -2.79 9.63 -7.92
CA THR A 80 -2.27 8.86 -9.05
C THR A 80 -1.62 7.55 -8.61
N ASP A 81 -1.04 7.54 -7.41
CA ASP A 81 -0.32 6.39 -6.88
C ASP A 81 -0.60 6.24 -5.40
N LEU A 82 -0.87 5.00 -4.99
CA LEU A 82 -1.11 4.63 -3.60
C LEU A 82 -0.14 3.53 -3.20
N PHE A 83 0.57 3.75 -2.10
CA PHE A 83 1.53 2.79 -1.55
C PHE A 83 1.13 2.42 -0.13
N ILE A 84 1.29 1.15 0.22
CA ILE A 84 1.07 0.68 1.59
C ILE A 84 2.27 -0.17 2.02
N ASP A 85 3.01 0.30 3.01
CA ASP A 85 4.11 -0.48 3.58
C ASP A 85 3.63 -1.36 4.70
N SER A 86 4.10 -2.62 4.73
CA SER A 86 3.77 -3.60 5.77
C SER A 86 2.26 -3.80 5.93
N ALA A 87 1.58 -4.04 4.83
CA ALA A 87 0.11 -4.16 4.82
C ALA A 87 -0.40 -5.27 5.74
N LEU A 88 0.30 -6.39 5.82
CA LEU A 88 -0.12 -7.49 6.69
C LEU A 88 -0.06 -7.11 8.17
N LYS A 89 0.94 -6.31 8.56
CA LYS A 89 1.07 -5.79 9.92
C LYS A 89 -0.09 -4.85 10.26
N ILE A 90 -0.49 -4.02 9.32
CA ILE A 90 -1.65 -3.13 9.51
C ILE A 90 -2.92 -3.96 9.75
N CYS A 91 -3.05 -5.08 9.06
CA CYS A 91 -4.21 -5.96 9.16
C CYS A 91 -4.07 -6.99 10.28
N ALA A 92 -3.23 -6.75 11.29
CA ALA A 92 -3.03 -7.62 12.44
C ALA A 92 -2.67 -9.06 12.05
N GLU A 93 -1.84 -9.22 11.03
CA GLU A 93 -1.37 -10.52 10.50
C GLU A 93 -2.50 -11.40 9.94
N ASP A 94 -3.65 -10.83 9.64
CA ASP A 94 -4.78 -11.52 9.03
C ASP A 94 -4.61 -11.62 7.51
N LEU A 95 -3.96 -12.70 7.06
CA LEU A 95 -3.66 -12.89 5.65
C LEU A 95 -4.93 -13.05 4.81
N GLU A 96 -5.93 -13.76 5.32
CA GLU A 96 -7.21 -13.92 4.62
C GLU A 96 -7.91 -12.58 4.45
N GLY A 97 -7.93 -11.76 5.50
CA GLY A 97 -8.49 -10.41 5.45
C GLY A 97 -7.74 -9.53 4.47
N LEU A 98 -6.40 -9.61 4.44
CA LEU A 98 -5.59 -8.84 3.50
C LEU A 98 -5.88 -9.25 2.05
N GLU A 99 -6.05 -10.54 1.81
CA GLU A 99 -6.42 -11.03 0.47
C GLU A 99 -7.77 -10.43 0.04
N LYS A 100 -8.76 -10.45 0.92
CA LYS A 100 -10.07 -9.85 0.67
C LYS A 100 -9.96 -8.35 0.38
N PHE A 101 -9.14 -7.66 1.17
CA PHE A 101 -8.88 -6.24 0.97
C PHE A 101 -8.32 -5.98 -0.44
N ALA A 102 -7.27 -6.69 -0.81
CA ALA A 102 -6.60 -6.49 -2.09
C ALA A 102 -7.57 -6.74 -3.26
N ASN A 103 -8.36 -7.79 -3.18
CA ASN A 103 -9.33 -8.12 -4.21
C ASN A 103 -10.49 -7.11 -4.28
N ALA A 104 -10.85 -6.52 -3.13
CA ALA A 104 -11.93 -5.53 -3.08
C ALA A 104 -11.50 -4.16 -3.60
N VAL A 105 -10.26 -3.73 -3.32
CA VAL A 105 -9.79 -2.41 -3.80
C VAL A 105 -9.41 -2.43 -5.27
N LYS A 106 -9.07 -3.58 -5.83
CA LYS A 106 -8.62 -3.69 -7.21
C LYS A 106 -9.55 -3.01 -8.23
N PRO A 107 -10.86 -3.32 -8.25
CA PRO A 107 -11.74 -2.66 -9.22
C PRO A 107 -11.85 -1.15 -9.02
N LEU A 108 -11.76 -0.68 -7.78
CA LEU A 108 -11.78 0.76 -7.50
C LEU A 108 -10.54 1.44 -8.06
N LEU A 109 -9.38 0.84 -7.83
CA LEU A 109 -8.11 1.39 -8.30
C LEU A 109 -8.04 1.40 -9.83
N GLU A 110 -8.51 0.33 -10.46
CA GLU A 110 -8.56 0.25 -11.92
C GLU A 110 -9.51 1.29 -12.51
N ALA A 111 -10.70 1.45 -11.91
CA ALA A 111 -11.67 2.43 -12.37
C ALA A 111 -11.14 3.88 -12.25
N ARG A 112 -10.31 4.15 -11.27
CA ARG A 112 -9.72 5.46 -11.01
C ARG A 112 -8.35 5.62 -11.66
N ASN A 113 -7.84 4.59 -12.31
CA ASN A 113 -6.51 4.56 -12.92
C ASN A 113 -5.39 4.92 -11.92
N VAL A 114 -5.49 4.36 -10.71
CA VAL A 114 -4.52 4.56 -9.64
C VAL A 114 -3.55 3.39 -9.61
N ASN A 115 -2.25 3.68 -9.62
CA ASN A 115 -1.21 2.67 -9.44
C ASN A 115 -1.13 2.32 -7.96
N PHE A 116 -1.07 1.02 -7.66
CA PHE A 116 -1.08 0.54 -6.28
C PHE A 116 0.10 -0.41 -6.04
N THR A 117 0.83 -0.16 -4.95
CA THR A 117 1.94 -1.02 -4.54
C THR A 117 1.87 -1.24 -3.05
N MET A 118 1.99 -2.50 -2.62
CA MET A 118 2.09 -2.79 -1.19
C MET A 118 3.20 -3.79 -0.91
N THR A 119 3.72 -3.75 0.31
CA THR A 119 4.67 -4.73 0.81
C THR A 119 3.99 -5.62 1.84
N ILE A 120 4.34 -6.91 1.82
CA ILE A 120 3.85 -7.87 2.79
C ILE A 120 5.00 -8.74 3.27
N SER A 121 5.10 -8.95 4.60
CA SER A 121 6.21 -9.71 5.20
C SER A 121 5.78 -11.15 5.42
N ILE A 122 5.80 -11.94 4.35
CA ILE A 122 5.56 -13.39 4.39
C ILE A 122 6.45 -14.08 3.35
N GLU A 123 6.63 -15.38 3.50
CA GLU A 123 7.32 -16.19 2.52
C GLU A 123 6.56 -16.16 1.19
N LEU A 124 7.29 -16.15 0.08
CA LEU A 124 6.68 -16.09 -1.25
C LEU A 124 5.71 -17.25 -1.50
N GLU A 125 6.02 -18.44 -0.99
CA GLU A 125 5.17 -19.62 -1.16
C GLU A 125 3.82 -19.46 -0.47
N LYS A 126 3.73 -18.61 0.55
CA LYS A 126 2.51 -18.40 1.34
C LYS A 126 1.61 -17.31 0.78
N VAL A 127 2.04 -16.61 -0.26
CA VAL A 127 1.21 -15.60 -0.89
C VAL A 127 -0.03 -16.27 -1.48
N PRO A 128 -1.23 -15.77 -1.17
CA PRO A 128 -2.46 -16.36 -1.71
C PRO A 128 -2.45 -16.40 -3.25
N ALA A 129 -3.03 -17.46 -3.81
CA ALA A 129 -3.02 -17.66 -5.24
C ALA A 129 -3.59 -16.48 -6.02
N SER A 130 -4.62 -15.82 -5.50
CA SER A 130 -5.23 -14.67 -6.16
C SER A 130 -4.32 -13.44 -6.22
N LEU A 131 -3.29 -13.38 -5.38
CA LEU A 131 -2.35 -12.26 -5.33
C LEU A 131 -1.03 -12.55 -6.04
N LYS A 132 -0.73 -13.81 -6.35
CA LYS A 132 0.52 -14.17 -7.02
C LYS A 132 0.74 -13.47 -8.35
N PRO A 133 -0.27 -13.21 -9.18
CA PRO A 133 -0.04 -12.49 -10.44
C PRO A 133 0.52 -11.08 -10.27
N TYR A 134 0.41 -10.48 -9.08
CA TYR A 134 0.87 -9.13 -8.81
C TYR A 134 2.25 -9.06 -8.17
N LEU A 135 2.86 -10.20 -7.89
CA LEU A 135 4.21 -10.22 -7.30
C LEU A 135 5.22 -9.57 -8.24
N ALA A 136 5.99 -8.66 -7.68
CA ALA A 136 7.03 -7.96 -8.41
C ALA A 136 8.39 -8.64 -8.21
#